data_a8d28d2137c6ebeb56bd081ab06c8059
#
_entry.id   a8d28d2137c6ebeb56bd081ab06c8059
#
_cell.length_a   1.000
_cell.length_b   1.000
_cell.length_c   1.000
_cell.angle_alpha   90.00
_cell.angle_beta   90.00
_cell.angle_gamma   90.00
#
_symmetry.space_group_name_H-M   'P 1'
#
loop_
_entity.id
_entity.type
_entity.pdbx_description
1 polymer ?
#
loop_
_entity_poly.entity_id
_entity_poly.type
_entity_poly.pdbx_seq_one_letter_code
_entity_poly.pdbx_strand_id
1 'polypeptide(L)'
;MSRYRPPRPAGTPLITPEGEARLRAELHELWHVRRPQVTQSVSEAAAQGDRSENAEYTYGKKMLREIDSRVRFLTKRLEALKVVSEKPSDPNKVYFGAWVTIEDEDGKQSRYRIVGPDELDLKLGLISIDSPLARALIGKALDAEVRVQTPTGEQFVYIVAIEYP
;
A
#
# COMPACT_ATOMS: atom_id res chain seq x y z
N MET A 1 -15.67 26.30 11.42
CA MET A 1 -16.43 25.03 11.35
C MET A 1 -15.57 23.94 10.72
N SER A 2 -15.26 22.90 11.46
CA SER A 2 -14.56 21.73 10.92
C SER A 2 -15.50 21.04 9.93
N ARG A 3 -15.10 20.97 8.65
CA ARG A 3 -15.87 20.21 7.67
C ARG A 3 -15.64 18.74 7.98
N TYR A 4 -16.67 18.06 8.45
CA TYR A 4 -16.64 16.60 8.59
C TYR A 4 -16.30 15.98 7.22
N ARG A 5 -15.15 15.33 7.15
CA ARG A 5 -14.81 14.47 6.02
C ARG A 5 -15.08 13.04 6.46
N PRO A 6 -16.02 12.36 5.82
CA PRO A 6 -16.22 10.95 6.12
C PRO A 6 -14.89 10.19 5.88
N PRO A 7 -14.58 9.20 6.71
CA PRO A 7 -13.40 8.37 6.49
C PRO A 7 -13.47 7.77 5.08
N ARG A 8 -12.32 7.78 4.38
CA ARG A 8 -12.24 7.13 3.07
C ARG A 8 -12.57 5.65 3.26
N PRO A 9 -13.39 5.06 2.36
CA PRO A 9 -13.65 3.64 2.42
C PRO A 9 -12.33 2.88 2.37
N ALA A 10 -12.20 1.84 3.17
CA ALA A 10 -11.08 0.93 3.09
C ALA A 10 -11.02 0.35 1.68
N GLY A 11 -9.84 0.29 1.07
CA GLY A 11 -9.66 -0.32 -0.25
C GLY A 11 -9.92 -1.83 -0.23
N THR A 12 -9.94 -2.46 -1.40
CA THR A 12 -10.14 -3.90 -1.55
C THR A 12 -9.25 -4.68 -0.58
N PRO A 13 -9.82 -5.60 0.23
CA PRO A 13 -9.09 -6.29 1.30
C PRO A 13 -8.29 -7.49 0.78
N LEU A 14 -7.48 -7.28 -0.25
CA LEU A 14 -6.57 -8.27 -0.82
C LEU A 14 -5.13 -7.82 -0.61
N ILE A 15 -4.24 -8.79 -0.40
CA ILE A 15 -2.82 -8.54 -0.22
C ILE A 15 -2.00 -9.72 -0.79
N THR A 16 -0.80 -9.42 -1.30
CA THR A 16 0.15 -10.47 -1.68
C THR A 16 0.85 -11.03 -0.45
N PRO A 17 1.43 -12.24 -0.51
CA PRO A 17 2.23 -12.77 0.61
C PRO A 17 3.37 -11.84 1.01
N GLU A 18 4.03 -11.19 0.04
CA GLU A 18 5.11 -10.24 0.28
C GLU A 18 4.62 -8.98 1.01
N GLY A 19 3.44 -8.49 0.62
CA GLY A 19 2.81 -7.34 1.26
C GLY A 19 2.38 -7.65 2.68
N GLU A 20 1.81 -8.82 2.94
CA GLU A 20 1.47 -9.26 4.29
C GLU A 20 2.71 -9.32 5.18
N ALA A 21 3.78 -9.91 4.68
CA ALA A 21 5.04 -10.01 5.44
C ALA A 21 5.58 -8.62 5.80
N ARG A 22 5.50 -7.66 4.88
CA ARG A 22 5.93 -6.27 5.16
C ARG A 22 5.06 -5.58 6.20
N LEU A 23 3.74 -5.72 6.14
CA LEU A 23 2.86 -5.11 7.15
C LEU A 23 3.05 -5.75 8.53
N ARG A 24 3.25 -7.06 8.60
CA ARG A 24 3.54 -7.74 9.87
C ARG A 24 4.89 -7.32 10.44
N ALA A 25 5.91 -7.16 9.60
CA ALA A 25 7.21 -6.67 10.01
C ALA A 25 7.14 -5.22 10.53
N GLU A 26 6.37 -4.35 9.86
CA GLU A 26 6.13 -2.97 10.32
C GLU A 26 5.45 -2.96 11.69
N LEU A 27 4.39 -3.77 11.86
CA LEU A 27 3.67 -3.88 13.12
C LEU A 27 4.61 -4.34 14.26
N HIS A 28 5.41 -5.35 14.00
CA HIS A 28 6.39 -5.88 14.97
C HIS A 28 7.41 -4.80 15.35
N GLU A 29 7.97 -4.10 14.37
CA GLU A 29 8.93 -3.02 14.57
C GLU A 29 8.35 -1.88 15.39
N LEU A 30 7.15 -1.43 15.08
CA LEU A 30 6.48 -0.35 15.81
C LEU A 30 6.21 -0.72 17.26
N TRP A 31 5.73 -1.93 17.50
CA TRP A 31 5.32 -2.36 18.85
C TRP A 31 6.49 -2.78 19.74
N HIS A 32 7.43 -3.54 19.19
CA HIS A 32 8.51 -4.15 19.99
C HIS A 32 9.81 -3.35 20.01
N VAL A 33 10.05 -2.48 19.04
CA VAL A 33 11.29 -1.71 18.94
C VAL A 33 11.04 -0.23 19.13
N ARG A 34 10.26 0.37 18.26
CA ARG A 34 10.10 1.83 18.21
C ARG A 34 9.31 2.36 19.41
N ARG A 35 8.19 1.74 19.75
CA ARG A 35 7.36 2.19 20.86
C ARG A 35 8.12 2.19 22.21
N PRO A 36 8.84 1.13 22.58
CA PRO A 36 9.65 1.15 23.80
C PRO A 36 10.72 2.24 23.82
N GLN A 37 11.40 2.48 22.69
CA GLN A 37 12.40 3.55 22.58
C GLN A 37 11.79 4.93 22.80
N VAL A 38 10.65 5.23 22.15
CA VAL A 38 9.97 6.51 22.31
C VAL A 38 9.41 6.67 23.74
N THR A 39 8.87 5.61 24.32
CA THR A 39 8.39 5.61 25.71
C THR A 39 9.52 5.96 26.68
N GLN A 40 10.69 5.39 26.50
CA GLN A 40 11.86 5.69 27.31
C GLN A 40 12.30 7.16 27.15
N SER A 41 12.36 7.66 25.90
CA SER A 41 12.70 9.05 25.62
C SER A 41 11.73 10.02 26.27
N VAL A 42 10.42 9.71 26.24
CA VAL A 42 9.39 10.52 26.91
C VAL A 42 9.58 10.51 28.42
N SER A 43 9.88 9.35 29.02
CA SER A 43 10.14 9.22 30.46
C SER A 43 11.34 10.04 30.88
N GLU A 44 12.43 9.98 30.13
CA GLU A 44 13.65 10.76 30.38
C GLU A 44 13.40 12.26 30.25
N ALA A 45 12.68 12.68 29.21
CA ALA A 45 12.33 14.08 29.02
C ALA A 45 11.41 14.62 30.13
N ALA A 46 10.47 13.81 30.62
CA ALA A 46 9.60 14.17 31.73
C ALA A 46 10.36 14.38 33.05
N ALA A 47 11.46 13.67 33.22
CA ALA A 47 12.31 13.79 34.43
C ALA A 47 13.18 15.06 34.42
N GLN A 48 13.34 15.75 33.29
CA GLN A 48 14.23 16.90 33.10
C GLN A 48 13.61 18.27 33.45
N GLY A 49 12.34 18.35 33.84
CA GLY A 49 11.75 19.60 34.28
C GLY A 49 10.32 19.86 33.85
N ASP A 50 9.99 21.11 33.55
CA ASP A 50 8.63 21.54 33.22
C ASP A 50 8.15 20.92 31.89
N ARG A 51 7.13 20.08 31.97
CA ARG A 51 6.54 19.36 30.82
C ARG A 51 5.88 20.30 29.81
N SER A 52 5.41 21.46 30.23
CA SER A 52 4.72 22.42 29.36
C SER A 52 5.67 23.13 28.38
N GLU A 53 6.94 23.27 28.73
CA GLU A 53 7.98 23.91 27.90
C GLU A 53 8.98 22.92 27.31
N ASN A 54 8.81 21.64 27.55
CA ASN A 54 9.74 20.58 27.13
C ASN A 54 9.36 20.07 25.73
N ALA A 55 10.06 20.57 24.70
CA ALA A 55 9.83 20.21 23.30
C ALA A 55 10.04 18.71 23.04
N GLU A 56 11.03 18.06 23.70
CA GLU A 56 11.29 16.63 23.55
C GLU A 56 10.13 15.79 24.12
N TYR A 57 9.60 16.20 25.26
CA TYR A 57 8.43 15.56 25.85
C TYR A 57 7.21 15.66 24.93
N THR A 58 6.91 16.87 24.43
CA THR A 58 5.78 17.11 23.53
C THR A 58 5.91 16.32 22.24
N TYR A 59 7.09 16.31 21.63
CA TYR A 59 7.38 15.57 20.41
C TYR A 59 7.22 14.06 20.62
N GLY A 60 7.78 13.54 21.70
CA GLY A 60 7.69 12.13 22.06
C GLY A 60 6.25 11.67 22.28
N LYS A 61 5.44 12.49 22.96
CA LYS A 61 4.01 12.20 23.18
C LYS A 61 3.26 12.15 21.85
N LYS A 62 3.57 13.06 20.93
CA LYS A 62 3.01 13.05 19.58
C LYS A 62 3.38 11.78 18.82
N MET A 63 4.65 11.38 18.87
CA MET A 63 5.11 10.14 18.22
C MET A 63 4.42 8.91 18.79
N LEU A 64 4.23 8.82 20.11
CA LEU A 64 3.49 7.70 20.72
C LEU A 64 2.06 7.61 20.17
N ARG A 65 1.38 8.74 20.04
CA ARG A 65 0.02 8.75 19.46
C ARG A 65 0.00 8.27 18.02
N GLU A 66 0.99 8.68 17.23
CA GLU A 66 1.11 8.23 15.82
C GLU A 66 1.41 6.73 15.74
N ILE A 67 2.32 6.23 16.59
CA ILE A 67 2.64 4.80 16.67
C ILE A 67 1.39 4.00 17.07
N ASP A 68 0.71 4.39 18.14
CA ASP A 68 -0.47 3.70 18.63
C ASP A 68 -1.62 3.70 17.61
N SER A 69 -1.79 4.80 16.88
CA SER A 69 -2.76 4.89 15.79
C SER A 69 -2.42 3.92 14.65
N ARG A 70 -1.15 3.88 14.24
CA ARG A 70 -0.69 2.97 13.17
C ARG A 70 -0.80 1.51 13.59
N VAL A 71 -0.43 1.19 14.83
CA VAL A 71 -0.56 -0.18 15.39
C VAL A 71 -2.02 -0.63 15.37
N ARG A 72 -2.95 0.20 15.81
CA ARG A 72 -4.38 -0.12 15.75
C ARG A 72 -4.87 -0.35 14.33
N PHE A 73 -4.46 0.53 13.41
CA PHE A 73 -4.81 0.38 12.00
C PHE A 73 -4.30 -0.94 11.43
N LEU A 74 -2.99 -1.23 11.61
CA LEU A 74 -2.37 -2.45 11.08
C LEU A 74 -2.98 -3.72 11.68
N THR A 75 -3.20 -3.75 12.99
CA THR A 75 -3.82 -4.89 13.66
C THR A 75 -5.20 -5.21 13.07
N LYS A 76 -6.03 -4.19 12.96
CA LYS A 76 -7.39 -4.34 12.43
C LYS A 76 -7.38 -4.67 10.93
N ARG A 77 -6.49 -4.02 10.17
CA ARG A 77 -6.40 -4.24 8.72
C ARG A 77 -5.92 -5.65 8.39
N LEU A 78 -4.90 -6.14 9.09
CA LEU A 78 -4.38 -7.51 8.91
C LEU A 78 -5.44 -8.58 9.18
N GLU A 79 -6.36 -8.36 10.11
CA GLU A 79 -7.48 -9.27 10.35
C GLU A 79 -8.46 -9.32 9.19
N ALA A 80 -8.65 -8.20 8.48
CA ALA A 80 -9.58 -8.09 7.36
C ALA A 80 -8.99 -8.54 6.02
N LEU A 81 -7.66 -8.50 5.87
CA LEU A 81 -6.97 -8.80 4.62
C LEU A 81 -7.00 -10.29 4.29
N LYS A 82 -7.31 -10.59 3.02
CA LYS A 82 -7.16 -11.93 2.44
C LYS A 82 -5.85 -11.99 1.64
N VAL A 83 -4.99 -12.93 2.00
CA VAL A 83 -3.73 -13.18 1.26
C VAL A 83 -4.05 -14.01 0.03
N VAL A 84 -3.65 -13.51 -1.13
CA VAL A 84 -3.78 -14.22 -2.41
C VAL A 84 -2.43 -14.81 -2.75
N SER A 85 -2.28 -16.12 -2.52
CA SER A 85 -1.02 -16.87 -2.73
C SER A 85 -1.09 -17.84 -3.90
N GLU A 86 -2.30 -18.18 -4.35
CA GLU A 86 -2.47 -19.14 -5.44
C GLU A 86 -2.25 -18.49 -6.80
N LYS A 87 -1.56 -19.20 -7.69
CA LYS A 87 -1.43 -18.77 -9.08
C LYS A 87 -2.74 -19.01 -9.82
N PRO A 88 -3.13 -18.11 -10.76
CA PRO A 88 -4.34 -18.30 -11.54
C PRO A 88 -4.24 -19.52 -12.44
N SER A 89 -5.38 -20.11 -12.79
CA SER A 89 -5.46 -21.25 -13.72
C SER A 89 -5.03 -20.86 -15.14
N ASP A 90 -5.22 -19.60 -15.54
CA ASP A 90 -4.80 -19.08 -16.83
C ASP A 90 -3.71 -18.01 -16.66
N PRO A 91 -2.42 -18.39 -16.87
CA PRO A 91 -1.31 -17.45 -16.70
C PRO A 91 -1.21 -16.39 -17.81
N ASN A 92 -1.98 -16.52 -18.88
CA ASN A 92 -2.03 -15.56 -19.98
C ASN A 92 -3.11 -14.48 -19.79
N LYS A 93 -3.76 -14.44 -18.64
CA LYS A 93 -4.68 -13.38 -18.24
C LYS A 93 -4.17 -12.64 -17.03
N VAL A 94 -4.58 -11.37 -16.93
CA VAL A 94 -4.20 -10.50 -15.82
C VAL A 94 -5.15 -10.67 -14.65
N TYR A 95 -4.61 -11.11 -13.52
CA TYR A 95 -5.31 -11.19 -12.23
C TYR A 95 -4.47 -10.55 -11.14
N PHE A 96 -5.03 -10.49 -9.94
CA PHE A 96 -4.30 -9.98 -8.77
C PHE A 96 -2.93 -10.65 -8.61
N GLY A 97 -1.91 -9.86 -8.34
CA GLY A 97 -0.54 -10.34 -8.15
C GLY A 97 0.30 -10.43 -9.43
N ALA A 98 -0.31 -10.23 -10.60
CA ALA A 98 0.40 -10.28 -11.87
C ALA A 98 1.36 -9.12 -12.04
N TRP A 99 2.55 -9.41 -12.57
CA TRP A 99 3.41 -8.44 -13.22
C TRP A 99 2.96 -8.29 -14.67
N VAL A 100 2.61 -7.10 -15.07
CA VAL A 100 2.12 -6.80 -16.43
C VAL A 100 3.03 -5.80 -17.09
N THR A 101 3.56 -6.15 -18.25
CA THR A 101 4.28 -5.20 -19.10
C THR A 101 3.32 -4.70 -20.17
N ILE A 102 3.16 -3.39 -20.23
CA ILE A 102 2.30 -2.71 -21.21
C ILE A 102 3.16 -1.85 -22.13
N GLU A 103 2.70 -1.70 -23.37
CA GLU A 103 3.34 -0.87 -24.38
C GLU A 103 2.32 0.17 -24.88
N ASP A 104 2.73 1.44 -24.90
CA ASP A 104 1.88 2.51 -25.42
C ASP A 104 1.98 2.63 -26.97
N GLU A 105 1.22 3.54 -27.55
CA GLU A 105 1.21 3.75 -28.99
C GLU A 105 2.55 4.22 -29.57
N ASP A 106 3.41 4.80 -28.73
CA ASP A 106 4.76 5.25 -29.10
C ASP A 106 5.83 4.16 -28.93
N GLY A 107 5.42 2.96 -28.53
CA GLY A 107 6.32 1.84 -28.30
C GLY A 107 7.02 1.85 -26.94
N LYS A 108 6.67 2.78 -26.05
CA LYS A 108 7.24 2.82 -24.71
C LYS A 108 6.63 1.75 -23.83
N GLN A 109 7.48 0.94 -23.20
CA GLN A 109 7.07 -0.10 -22.29
C GLN A 109 7.15 0.37 -20.82
N SER A 110 6.20 -0.12 -20.03
CA SER A 110 6.15 0.08 -18.58
C SER A 110 5.72 -1.23 -17.93
N ARG A 111 6.26 -1.54 -16.76
CA ARG A 111 5.98 -2.77 -16.04
C ARG A 111 5.41 -2.46 -14.67
N TYR A 112 4.26 -3.06 -14.37
CA TYR A 112 3.54 -2.87 -13.10
C TYR A 112 3.12 -4.19 -12.51
N ARG A 113 3.10 -4.27 -11.20
CA ARG A 113 2.47 -5.38 -10.48
C ARG A 113 1.16 -4.91 -9.87
N ILE A 114 0.09 -5.68 -10.05
CA ILE A 114 -1.20 -5.41 -9.45
C ILE A 114 -1.25 -6.03 -8.07
N VAL A 115 -1.31 -5.18 -7.05
CA VAL A 115 -1.26 -5.56 -5.64
C VAL A 115 -2.44 -4.95 -4.87
N GLY A 116 -2.50 -5.22 -3.58
CA GLY A 116 -3.51 -4.61 -2.70
C GLY A 116 -3.23 -3.11 -2.46
N PRO A 117 -4.26 -2.35 -2.05
CA PRO A 117 -4.10 -0.91 -1.81
C PRO A 117 -3.11 -0.60 -0.69
N ASP A 118 -2.89 -1.53 0.24
CA ASP A 118 -1.93 -1.35 1.33
C ASP A 118 -0.47 -1.57 0.90
N GLU A 119 -0.25 -2.04 -0.32
CA GLU A 119 1.08 -2.37 -0.87
C GLU A 119 1.56 -1.36 -1.91
N LEU A 120 0.74 -0.35 -2.22
CA LEU A 120 1.03 0.63 -3.25
C LEU A 120 2.42 1.24 -3.09
N ASP A 121 3.26 1.12 -4.12
CA ASP A 121 4.57 1.73 -4.19
C ASP A 121 4.95 1.97 -5.65
N LEU A 122 4.74 3.19 -6.12
CA LEU A 122 4.98 3.56 -7.51
C LEU A 122 6.45 3.46 -7.92
N LYS A 123 7.37 3.63 -6.98
CA LYS A 123 8.82 3.49 -7.26
C LYS A 123 9.19 2.05 -7.60
N LEU A 124 8.49 1.09 -7.02
CA LEU A 124 8.68 -0.34 -7.27
C LEU A 124 7.77 -0.87 -8.38
N GLY A 125 6.95 -0.03 -8.98
CA GLY A 125 5.97 -0.44 -9.98
C GLY A 125 4.75 -1.16 -9.41
N LEU A 126 4.51 -1.07 -8.10
CA LEU A 126 3.36 -1.69 -7.44
C LEU A 126 2.16 -0.75 -7.51
N ILE A 127 1.13 -1.16 -8.23
CA ILE A 127 -0.12 -0.40 -8.37
C ILE A 127 -1.26 -1.11 -7.65
N SER A 128 -2.17 -0.32 -7.08
CA SER A 128 -3.34 -0.86 -6.40
C SER A 128 -4.31 -1.49 -7.39
N ILE A 129 -4.89 -2.64 -7.02
CA ILE A 129 -6.00 -3.26 -7.76
C ILE A 129 -7.18 -2.28 -7.92
N ASP A 130 -7.32 -1.31 -7.03
CA ASP A 130 -8.38 -0.30 -7.09
C ASP A 130 -8.05 0.87 -8.04
N SER A 131 -6.82 0.95 -8.56
CA SER A 131 -6.41 2.02 -9.48
C SER A 131 -7.10 1.89 -10.83
N PRO A 132 -7.30 3.01 -11.55
CA PRO A 132 -7.89 2.97 -12.89
C PRO A 132 -7.13 2.08 -13.88
N LEU A 133 -5.80 2.12 -13.85
CA LEU A 133 -4.97 1.27 -14.71
C LEU A 133 -5.16 -0.22 -14.40
N ALA A 134 -5.10 -0.60 -13.13
CA ALA A 134 -5.31 -1.99 -12.72
C ALA A 134 -6.71 -2.49 -13.10
N ARG A 135 -7.74 -1.67 -12.87
CA ARG A 135 -9.12 -2.01 -13.25
C ARG A 135 -9.28 -2.23 -14.75
N ALA A 136 -8.57 -1.47 -15.56
CA ALA A 136 -8.60 -1.63 -17.01
C ALA A 136 -7.90 -2.92 -17.46
N LEU A 137 -6.84 -3.34 -16.75
CA LEU A 137 -6.03 -4.50 -17.10
C LEU A 137 -6.60 -5.83 -16.59
N ILE A 138 -7.27 -5.85 -15.44
CA ILE A 138 -7.79 -7.07 -14.81
C ILE A 138 -8.70 -7.85 -15.77
N GLY A 139 -8.44 -9.14 -15.91
CA GLY A 139 -9.20 -10.04 -16.77
C GLY A 139 -8.82 -10.00 -18.24
N LYS A 140 -7.92 -9.10 -18.63
CA LYS A 140 -7.45 -8.99 -20.02
C LYS A 140 -6.38 -10.04 -20.31
N ALA A 141 -6.34 -10.47 -21.58
CA ALA A 141 -5.39 -11.49 -22.01
C ALA A 141 -4.09 -10.87 -22.56
N LEU A 142 -3.05 -11.71 -22.65
CA LEU A 142 -1.84 -11.38 -23.37
C LEU A 142 -2.20 -10.92 -24.81
N ASP A 143 -1.50 -9.94 -25.33
CA ASP A 143 -1.69 -9.31 -26.63
C ASP A 143 -2.99 -8.48 -26.78
N ALA A 144 -3.77 -8.34 -25.72
CA ALA A 144 -4.97 -7.50 -25.77
C ALA A 144 -4.63 -6.01 -25.87
N GLU A 145 -5.42 -5.30 -26.64
CA GLU A 145 -5.47 -3.84 -26.64
C GLU A 145 -6.41 -3.37 -25.52
N VAL A 146 -5.91 -2.51 -24.65
CA VAL A 146 -6.66 -2.02 -23.48
C VAL A 146 -6.79 -0.52 -23.53
N ARG A 147 -8.01 -0.05 -23.33
CA ARG A 147 -8.33 1.37 -23.21
C ARG A 147 -8.16 1.81 -21.78
N VAL A 148 -7.32 2.82 -21.55
CA VAL A 148 -7.07 3.39 -20.24
C VAL A 148 -7.46 4.87 -20.21
N GLN A 149 -8.28 5.25 -19.24
CA GLN A 149 -8.63 6.64 -19.02
C GLN A 149 -7.54 7.31 -18.17
N THR A 150 -6.92 8.37 -18.70
CA THR A 150 -5.91 9.16 -18.01
C THR A 150 -6.39 10.60 -17.83
N PRO A 151 -5.74 11.41 -16.96
CA PRO A 151 -6.08 12.83 -16.82
C PRO A 151 -5.97 13.64 -18.11
N THR A 152 -5.11 13.20 -19.05
CA THR A 152 -4.92 13.84 -20.35
C THR A 152 -5.82 13.30 -21.45
N GLY A 153 -6.71 12.35 -21.12
CA GLY A 153 -7.64 11.74 -22.05
C GLY A 153 -7.50 10.22 -22.10
N GLU A 154 -8.10 9.64 -23.13
CA GLU A 154 -8.11 8.20 -23.34
C GLU A 154 -6.84 7.76 -24.07
N GLN A 155 -6.22 6.70 -23.58
CA GLN A 155 -5.03 6.09 -24.17
C GLN A 155 -5.26 4.60 -24.40
N PHE A 156 -4.61 4.07 -25.42
CA PHE A 156 -4.57 2.63 -25.69
C PHE A 156 -3.20 2.09 -25.32
N VAL A 157 -3.19 0.94 -24.63
CA VAL A 157 -1.99 0.20 -24.31
C VAL A 157 -2.18 -1.26 -24.72
N TYR A 158 -1.07 -1.94 -24.98
CA TYR A 158 -1.04 -3.35 -25.35
C TYR A 158 -0.38 -4.14 -24.24
N ILE A 159 -0.95 -5.27 -23.88
CA ILE A 159 -0.35 -6.18 -22.91
C ILE A 159 0.67 -7.05 -23.63
N VAL A 160 1.96 -6.81 -23.38
CA VAL A 160 3.04 -7.50 -24.10
C VAL A 160 3.66 -8.63 -23.28
N ALA A 161 3.49 -8.64 -21.95
CA ALA A 161 3.94 -9.73 -21.08
C ALA A 161 3.10 -9.79 -19.80
N ILE A 162 2.87 -11.00 -19.32
CA ILE A 162 2.23 -11.30 -18.04
C ILE A 162 3.08 -12.32 -17.30
N GLU A 163 3.48 -12.02 -16.08
CA GLU A 163 4.30 -12.90 -15.25
C GLU A 163 3.72 -13.03 -13.84
N TYR A 164 3.75 -14.24 -13.30
CA TYR A 164 3.36 -14.52 -11.92
C TYR A 164 4.56 -15.01 -11.13
N PRO A 165 4.91 -14.34 -9.99
CA PRO A 165 6.02 -14.79 -9.14
C PRO A 165 5.75 -16.11 -8.44
#